data_0e2f086d701d068218e0b474f650f0c1
#
_entry.id   0e2f086d701d068218e0b474f650f0c1
#
_cell.length_a   1.000
_cell.length_b   1.000
_cell.length_c   1.000
_cell.angle_alpha   90.00
_cell.angle_beta   90.00
_cell.angle_gamma   90.00
#
_symmetry.space_group_name_H-M   'P 1'
#
loop_
_entity.id
_entity.type
_entity.pdbx_description
1 polymer ?
#
loop_
_entity_poly.entity_id
_entity_poly.type
_entity_poly.pdbx_seq_one_letter_code
_entity_poly.pdbx_strand_id
1 'polypeptide(L)'
;MKSLSRFFLTAALLGVAWINPACSVPNRTALPAASVQPRSETPQRQFATPDDAVKALLAATRPHDRDALHAIFGPDSQELVSGDKVEDANASAAFALALAQFCRISYQGEDRVILNIGAQDWPFPIPLVKKDGQWFFDTAAGKDEIINRRVGENELTAIGVCRTYVMAQREYAEEDRDGSGVLKFAQKIKSTPGLKDGLYWEPAAGEDPSPLGPLVASARAEGYGPRKEGEPPQPFHGYLFRILTAQGPHAPGGTYNYVINGNMVAGFALIAHPARWGDSGVMTFIVNQQGKVYQRDLGPDTDAKVAAMTTFDPDASWTPVLPPGSQ
;
A
#
# COMPACT_ATOMS: atom_id res chain seq x y z
N MET A 1 58.62 24.25 23.31
CA MET A 1 59.69 25.16 22.84
C MET A 1 59.45 25.43 21.35
N LYS A 2 59.28 26.75 21.03
CA LYS A 2 59.53 27.41 19.74
C LYS A 2 58.68 26.94 18.54
N SER A 3 58.08 27.73 17.70
CA SER A 3 57.90 29.18 17.60
C SER A 3 57.14 29.46 16.31
N LEU A 4 56.19 30.34 16.40
CA LEU A 4 55.56 31.16 15.35
C LEU A 4 56.40 31.39 14.09
N SER A 5 55.75 31.48 12.91
CA SER A 5 55.90 32.69 12.11
C SER A 5 54.74 32.90 11.12
N ARG A 6 54.17 34.10 11.21
CA ARG A 6 53.24 34.73 10.28
C ARG A 6 54.05 35.25 9.08
N PHE A 7 53.46 35.27 7.88
CA PHE A 7 53.73 36.33 6.87
C PHE A 7 52.45 36.73 6.16
N PHE A 8 52.14 38.00 6.35
CA PHE A 8 51.23 38.80 5.51
C PHE A 8 51.99 39.23 4.25
N LEU A 9 51.35 39.26 3.10
CA LEU A 9 51.67 40.24 2.07
C LEU A 9 50.42 40.68 1.30
N THR A 10 50.32 42.00 1.19
CA THR A 10 49.27 42.80 0.63
C THR A 10 49.41 43.04 -0.87
N ALA A 11 48.26 43.22 -1.53
CA ALA A 11 47.96 44.20 -2.61
C ALA A 11 48.46 43.94 -4.04
N ALA A 12 47.54 43.95 -4.98
CA ALA A 12 47.44 45.00 -6.00
C ALA A 12 46.15 44.83 -6.82
N LEU A 13 45.34 45.88 -6.84
CA LEU A 13 44.19 46.13 -7.71
C LEU A 13 44.71 46.34 -9.16
N LEU A 14 44.09 45.63 -10.10
CA LEU A 14 44.01 46.09 -11.50
C LEU A 14 42.61 45.83 -12.02
N GLY A 15 41.85 46.89 -12.18
CA GLY A 15 40.50 46.87 -12.75
C GLY A 15 40.57 46.59 -14.24
N VAL A 16 39.76 45.65 -14.68
CA VAL A 16 39.37 45.47 -16.07
C VAL A 16 37.87 45.60 -16.13
N ALA A 17 37.38 46.71 -16.66
CA ALA A 17 35.98 46.93 -16.95
C ALA A 17 35.54 46.00 -18.09
N TRP A 18 34.70 45.03 -17.78
CA TRP A 18 33.99 44.26 -18.80
C TRP A 18 32.60 44.88 -19.01
N ILE A 19 32.42 45.42 -20.22
CA ILE A 19 31.16 45.93 -20.73
C ILE A 19 30.25 44.71 -20.96
N ASN A 20 29.21 44.55 -20.13
CA ASN A 20 28.17 43.58 -20.37
C ASN A 20 27.16 44.13 -21.39
N PRO A 21 26.91 43.46 -22.54
CA PRO A 21 25.75 43.75 -23.34
C PRO A 21 24.48 43.30 -22.59
N ALA A 22 23.58 44.25 -22.34
CA ALA A 22 22.26 43.97 -21.79
C ALA A 22 21.46 43.09 -22.72
N CYS A 23 21.40 41.79 -22.42
CA CYS A 23 20.36 40.91 -22.98
C CYS A 23 19.02 41.23 -22.30
N SER A 24 18.16 41.92 -23.03
CA SER A 24 16.77 42.13 -22.66
C SER A 24 16.05 40.83 -22.58
N VAL A 25 15.76 40.35 -21.35
CA VAL A 25 14.88 39.22 -21.11
C VAL A 25 13.45 39.68 -21.42
N PRO A 26 12.72 39.00 -22.34
CA PRO A 26 11.33 39.36 -22.59
C PRO A 26 10.52 39.10 -21.30
N ASN A 27 9.79 40.08 -20.89
CA ASN A 27 8.86 40.10 -19.76
C ASN A 27 7.86 38.94 -19.97
N ARG A 28 8.06 37.79 -19.29
CA ARG A 28 7.05 36.75 -19.21
C ARG A 28 5.89 37.31 -18.40
N THR A 29 4.85 37.72 -19.09
CA THR A 29 3.55 37.98 -18.52
C THR A 29 3.18 36.73 -17.67
N ALA A 30 3.13 36.90 -16.36
CA ALA A 30 2.67 35.89 -15.45
C ALA A 30 1.24 35.51 -15.85
N LEU A 31 1.04 34.27 -16.24
CA LEU A 31 -0.29 33.71 -16.38
C LEU A 31 -1.02 33.89 -15.04
N PRO A 32 -2.26 34.38 -15.04
CA PRO A 32 -3.01 34.49 -13.80
C PRO A 32 -3.05 33.13 -13.15
N ALA A 33 -2.67 33.05 -11.87
CA ALA A 33 -2.84 31.83 -11.06
C ALA A 33 -4.30 31.45 -11.20
N ALA A 34 -4.53 30.24 -11.72
CA ALA A 34 -5.87 29.67 -11.76
C ALA A 34 -6.38 29.70 -10.33
N SER A 35 -7.37 30.52 -10.06
CA SER A 35 -8.09 30.53 -8.80
C SER A 35 -8.66 29.14 -8.63
N VAL A 36 -8.08 28.34 -7.73
CA VAL A 36 -8.71 27.13 -7.22
C VAL A 36 -10.00 27.62 -6.54
N GLN A 37 -11.10 27.54 -7.28
CA GLN A 37 -12.40 27.77 -6.67
C GLN A 37 -12.54 26.73 -5.56
N PRO A 38 -12.89 27.11 -4.33
CA PRO A 38 -13.22 26.16 -3.30
C PRO A 38 -14.35 25.30 -3.87
N ARG A 39 -14.15 23.98 -3.99
CA ARG A 39 -15.25 23.07 -4.30
C ARG A 39 -16.33 23.37 -3.27
N SER A 40 -17.53 23.69 -3.72
CA SER A 40 -18.69 23.83 -2.83
C SER A 40 -18.82 22.48 -2.12
N GLU A 41 -18.39 22.44 -0.86
CA GLU A 41 -18.57 21.26 -0.02
C GLU A 41 -20.09 21.10 0.12
N THR A 42 -20.61 20.04 -0.46
CA THR A 42 -22.02 19.67 -0.27
C THR A 42 -22.18 19.43 1.24
N PRO A 43 -23.05 20.16 1.94
CA PRO A 43 -23.20 20.00 3.38
C PRO A 43 -23.60 18.56 3.67
N GLN A 44 -23.02 17.98 4.71
CA GLN A 44 -23.35 16.62 5.13
C GLN A 44 -24.85 16.49 5.43
N ARG A 45 -25.44 15.41 4.94
CA ARG A 45 -26.86 15.14 5.10
C ARG A 45 -27.22 14.88 6.56
N GLN A 46 -28.31 15.53 7.02
CA GLN A 46 -28.87 15.36 8.34
C GLN A 46 -30.24 14.68 8.25
N PHE A 47 -30.66 14.01 9.33
CA PHE A 47 -31.84 13.18 9.39
C PHE A 47 -32.66 13.52 10.64
N ALA A 48 -33.99 13.41 10.53
CA ALA A 48 -34.89 13.62 11.66
C ALA A 48 -34.76 12.48 12.70
N THR A 49 -34.56 11.25 12.23
CA THR A 49 -34.47 10.05 13.07
C THR A 49 -33.29 9.14 12.63
N PRO A 50 -32.77 8.27 13.52
CA PRO A 50 -31.82 7.25 13.13
C PRO A 50 -32.36 6.28 12.06
N ASP A 51 -33.65 5.96 12.09
CA ASP A 51 -34.28 5.10 11.07
C ASP A 51 -34.23 5.73 9.68
N ASP A 52 -34.42 7.06 9.57
CA ASP A 52 -34.29 7.76 8.29
C ASP A 52 -32.87 7.74 7.77
N ALA A 53 -31.87 7.84 8.66
CA ALA A 53 -30.47 7.71 8.31
C ALA A 53 -30.15 6.30 7.78
N VAL A 54 -30.64 5.24 8.44
CA VAL A 54 -30.46 3.85 8.01
C VAL A 54 -31.13 3.61 6.66
N LYS A 55 -32.36 4.10 6.45
CA LYS A 55 -33.04 3.98 5.15
C LYS A 55 -32.27 4.67 4.03
N ALA A 56 -31.73 5.87 4.29
CA ALA A 56 -30.95 6.60 3.32
C ALA A 56 -29.64 5.87 2.99
N LEU A 57 -28.95 5.33 4.00
CA LEU A 57 -27.74 4.56 3.84
C LEU A 57 -27.99 3.29 3.01
N LEU A 58 -29.04 2.52 3.33
CA LEU A 58 -29.48 1.36 2.55
C LEU A 58 -29.79 1.71 1.09
N ALA A 59 -30.42 2.85 0.86
CA ALA A 59 -30.75 3.29 -0.49
C ALA A 59 -29.49 3.65 -1.30
N ALA A 60 -28.49 4.27 -0.67
CA ALA A 60 -27.26 4.68 -1.30
C ALA A 60 -26.30 3.50 -1.58
N THR A 61 -26.28 2.48 -0.72
CA THR A 61 -25.39 1.33 -0.88
C THR A 61 -25.80 0.37 -2.00
N ARG A 62 -27.10 0.22 -2.28
CA ARG A 62 -27.60 -0.71 -3.32
C ARG A 62 -27.10 -0.39 -4.74
N PRO A 63 -27.23 0.87 -5.25
CA PRO A 63 -26.71 1.23 -6.56
C PRO A 63 -25.22 1.61 -6.53
N HIS A 64 -24.52 1.52 -5.40
CA HIS A 64 -23.16 2.07 -5.18
C HIS A 64 -23.11 3.57 -5.54
N ASP A 65 -24.11 4.32 -5.10
CA ASP A 65 -24.21 5.75 -5.34
C ASP A 65 -23.18 6.51 -4.48
N ARG A 66 -22.03 6.77 -5.08
CA ARG A 66 -20.91 7.43 -4.39
C ARG A 66 -21.25 8.85 -3.93
N ASP A 67 -22.06 9.57 -4.72
CA ASP A 67 -22.43 10.94 -4.38
C ASP A 67 -23.39 10.95 -3.19
N ALA A 68 -24.36 10.02 -3.16
CA ALA A 68 -25.25 9.85 -2.02
C ALA A 68 -24.49 9.40 -0.76
N LEU A 69 -23.52 8.46 -0.88
CA LEU A 69 -22.67 8.04 0.25
C LEU A 69 -21.80 9.20 0.75
N HIS A 70 -21.22 10.00 -0.17
CA HIS A 70 -20.46 11.19 0.20
C HIS A 70 -21.34 12.22 0.92
N ALA A 71 -22.57 12.45 0.45
CA ALA A 71 -23.49 13.33 1.14
C ALA A 71 -23.87 12.82 2.54
N ILE A 72 -24.01 11.51 2.72
CA ILE A 72 -24.34 10.88 4.02
C ILE A 72 -23.17 10.96 5.01
N PHE A 73 -21.96 10.58 4.58
CA PHE A 73 -20.79 10.53 5.46
C PHE A 73 -20.01 11.83 5.51
N GLY A 74 -20.32 12.80 4.63
CA GLY A 74 -19.63 14.10 4.57
C GLY A 74 -18.23 14.02 3.97
N PRO A 75 -17.46 15.14 4.05
CA PRO A 75 -16.16 15.27 3.39
C PRO A 75 -15.12 14.24 3.85
N ASP A 76 -15.17 13.84 5.12
CA ASP A 76 -14.23 12.85 5.69
C ASP A 76 -14.37 11.46 5.05
N SER A 77 -15.47 11.20 4.32
CA SER A 77 -15.66 9.93 3.59
C SER A 77 -14.59 9.66 2.53
N GLN A 78 -13.90 10.67 2.03
CA GLN A 78 -12.80 10.52 1.08
C GLN A 78 -11.58 9.85 1.70
N GLU A 79 -11.40 9.96 3.02
CA GLU A 79 -10.32 9.32 3.75
C GLU A 79 -10.58 7.82 4.03
N LEU A 80 -11.83 7.36 3.80
CA LEU A 80 -12.18 5.95 3.96
C LEU A 80 -11.72 5.07 2.79
N VAL A 81 -11.29 5.67 1.66
CA VAL A 81 -10.87 4.98 0.44
C VAL A 81 -9.40 4.62 0.52
N SER A 82 -9.05 3.33 0.35
CA SER A 82 -7.68 2.83 0.50
C SER A 82 -6.74 3.17 -0.67
N GLY A 83 -7.32 3.43 -1.86
CA GLY A 83 -6.57 3.56 -3.10
C GLY A 83 -6.35 2.22 -3.82
N ASP A 84 -6.62 1.09 -3.20
CA ASP A 84 -6.79 -0.20 -3.86
C ASP A 84 -8.24 -0.33 -4.33
N LYS A 85 -8.47 -0.10 -5.62
CA LYS A 85 -9.82 -0.06 -6.19
C LYS A 85 -10.57 -1.37 -6.08
N VAL A 86 -9.86 -2.50 -6.06
CA VAL A 86 -10.46 -3.84 -5.94
C VAL A 86 -10.89 -4.07 -4.51
N GLU A 87 -10.02 -3.80 -3.56
CA GLU A 87 -10.31 -3.87 -2.12
C GLU A 87 -11.48 -2.96 -1.75
N ASP A 88 -11.43 -1.69 -2.17
CA ASP A 88 -12.50 -0.71 -1.90
C ASP A 88 -13.86 -1.16 -2.46
N ALA A 89 -13.87 -1.74 -3.67
CA ALA A 89 -15.09 -2.25 -4.28
C ALA A 89 -15.64 -3.47 -3.52
N ASN A 90 -14.78 -4.41 -3.13
CA ASN A 90 -15.15 -5.60 -2.38
C ASN A 90 -15.65 -5.23 -0.97
N ALA A 91 -14.96 -4.34 -0.26
CA ALA A 91 -15.38 -3.85 1.05
C ALA A 91 -16.74 -3.14 0.99
N SER A 92 -16.96 -2.30 -0.03
CA SER A 92 -18.24 -1.63 -0.25
C SER A 92 -19.36 -2.62 -0.54
N ALA A 93 -19.13 -3.65 -1.34
CA ALA A 93 -20.10 -4.69 -1.64
C ALA A 93 -20.44 -5.53 -0.40
N ALA A 94 -19.43 -5.93 0.37
CA ALA A 94 -19.61 -6.67 1.63
C ALA A 94 -20.40 -5.85 2.66
N PHE A 95 -20.08 -4.56 2.81
CA PHE A 95 -20.84 -3.64 3.66
C PHE A 95 -22.31 -3.53 3.24
N ALA A 96 -22.57 -3.32 1.94
CA ALA A 96 -23.93 -3.22 1.42
C ALA A 96 -24.76 -4.49 1.67
N LEU A 97 -24.12 -5.66 1.49
CA LEU A 97 -24.74 -6.96 1.76
C LEU A 97 -25.05 -7.14 3.25
N ALA A 98 -24.09 -6.86 4.13
CA ALA A 98 -24.26 -6.96 5.57
C ALA A 98 -25.37 -6.03 6.08
N LEU A 99 -25.38 -4.77 5.63
CA LEU A 99 -26.39 -3.79 5.99
C LEU A 99 -27.79 -4.19 5.52
N ALA A 100 -27.90 -4.77 4.31
CA ALA A 100 -29.18 -5.25 3.77
C ALA A 100 -29.68 -6.52 4.46
N GLN A 101 -28.76 -7.35 4.95
CA GLN A 101 -29.10 -8.60 5.65
C GLN A 101 -29.68 -8.34 7.03
N PHE A 102 -29.06 -7.45 7.79
CA PHE A 102 -29.49 -7.10 9.14
C PHE A 102 -28.92 -5.74 9.55
N CYS A 103 -29.76 -4.92 10.19
CA CYS A 103 -29.33 -3.66 10.80
C CYS A 103 -30.12 -3.41 12.08
N ARG A 104 -29.42 -3.39 13.21
CA ARG A 104 -30.00 -3.09 14.52
C ARG A 104 -29.46 -1.76 15.02
N ILE A 105 -30.37 -0.89 15.45
CA ILE A 105 -30.06 0.41 16.05
C ILE A 105 -29.85 0.21 17.54
N SER A 106 -28.65 0.49 18.03
CA SER A 106 -28.29 0.38 19.45
C SER A 106 -28.02 1.77 20.03
N TYR A 107 -28.89 2.23 20.90
CA TYR A 107 -28.76 3.53 21.57
C TYR A 107 -27.70 3.52 22.66
N GLN A 108 -26.83 4.52 22.64
CA GLN A 108 -25.83 4.80 23.68
C GLN A 108 -26.12 6.18 24.29
N GLY A 109 -27.18 6.24 25.12
CA GLY A 109 -27.74 7.50 25.60
C GLY A 109 -28.76 8.12 24.64
N GLU A 110 -29.02 9.43 24.77
CA GLU A 110 -30.06 10.13 24.00
C GLU A 110 -29.57 10.66 22.65
N ASP A 111 -28.26 10.88 22.51
CA ASP A 111 -27.67 11.60 21.37
C ASP A 111 -26.67 10.77 20.57
N ARG A 112 -26.56 9.46 20.83
CA ARG A 112 -25.64 8.56 20.14
C ARG A 112 -26.26 7.20 19.84
N VAL A 113 -26.01 6.71 18.63
CA VAL A 113 -26.45 5.40 18.16
C VAL A 113 -25.32 4.69 17.44
N ILE A 114 -25.16 3.40 17.70
CA ILE A 114 -24.33 2.49 16.91
C ILE A 114 -25.23 1.59 16.07
N LEU A 115 -24.90 1.44 14.79
CA LEU A 115 -25.54 0.44 13.92
C LEU A 115 -24.79 -0.89 14.06
N ASN A 116 -25.52 -1.93 14.41
CA ASN A 116 -24.99 -3.30 14.38
C ASN A 116 -25.51 -3.96 13.09
N ILE A 117 -24.61 -4.41 12.21
CA ILE A 117 -24.93 -4.89 10.87
C ILE A 117 -24.48 -6.32 10.62
N GLY A 118 -25.18 -6.99 9.69
CA GLY A 118 -24.90 -8.35 9.27
C GLY A 118 -25.24 -9.42 10.30
N ALA A 119 -25.12 -10.68 9.90
CA ALA A 119 -25.48 -11.84 10.74
C ALA A 119 -24.64 -11.97 12.02
N GLN A 120 -23.47 -11.36 12.04
CA GLN A 120 -22.56 -11.39 13.21
C GLN A 120 -22.76 -10.20 14.15
N ASP A 121 -23.80 -9.38 13.94
CA ASP A 121 -24.12 -8.19 14.75
C ASP A 121 -22.91 -7.24 14.87
N TRP A 122 -22.17 -7.05 13.74
CA TRP A 122 -20.93 -6.27 13.70
C TRP A 122 -21.21 -4.78 13.96
N PRO A 123 -20.57 -4.17 14.98
CA PRO A 123 -20.75 -2.76 15.27
C PRO A 123 -20.07 -1.90 14.20
N PHE A 124 -20.87 -1.14 13.45
CA PHE A 124 -20.38 -0.19 12.46
C PHE A 124 -19.62 0.95 13.15
N PRO A 125 -18.36 1.22 12.80
CA PRO A 125 -17.51 2.15 13.55
C PRO A 125 -17.97 3.60 13.50
N ILE A 126 -18.66 4.03 12.44
CA ILE A 126 -19.16 5.41 12.31
C ILE A 126 -20.50 5.53 13.05
N PRO A 127 -20.55 6.22 14.19
CA PRO A 127 -21.77 6.37 14.94
C PRO A 127 -22.71 7.38 14.28
N LEU A 128 -24.00 7.24 14.53
CA LEU A 128 -24.98 8.32 14.37
C LEU A 128 -24.98 9.15 15.66
N VAL A 129 -24.84 10.47 15.51
CA VAL A 129 -24.89 11.41 16.62
C VAL A 129 -25.95 12.47 16.37
N LYS A 130 -26.54 12.98 17.45
CA LYS A 130 -27.57 14.01 17.41
C LYS A 130 -26.98 15.36 17.82
N LYS A 131 -27.15 16.36 16.95
CA LYS A 131 -26.76 17.73 17.21
C LYS A 131 -27.86 18.66 16.70
N ASP A 132 -28.23 19.65 17.47
CA ASP A 132 -29.28 20.62 17.13
C ASP A 132 -30.59 19.97 16.71
N GLY A 133 -30.92 18.84 17.33
CA GLY A 133 -32.17 18.07 17.06
C GLY A 133 -32.10 17.18 15.83
N GLN A 134 -31.04 17.18 15.07
CA GLN A 134 -30.85 16.38 13.84
C GLN A 134 -29.75 15.31 14.02
N TRP A 135 -29.92 14.18 13.35
CA TRP A 135 -28.97 13.06 13.36
C TRP A 135 -28.07 13.10 12.12
N PHE A 136 -26.79 12.77 12.30
CA PHE A 136 -25.84 12.61 11.19
C PHE A 136 -24.79 11.57 11.54
N PHE A 137 -24.10 11.01 10.53
CA PHE A 137 -22.98 10.09 10.73
C PHE A 137 -21.72 10.86 11.11
N ASP A 138 -21.17 10.61 12.28
CA ASP A 138 -19.90 11.19 12.73
C ASP A 138 -18.72 10.39 12.16
N THR A 139 -18.40 10.67 10.90
CA THR A 139 -17.35 9.95 10.17
C THR A 139 -15.99 10.15 10.80
N ALA A 140 -15.69 11.34 11.30
CA ALA A 140 -14.43 11.64 11.98
C ALA A 140 -14.22 10.73 13.22
N ALA A 141 -15.29 10.43 13.96
CA ALA A 141 -15.20 9.55 15.14
C ALA A 141 -14.99 8.07 14.81
N GLY A 142 -15.28 7.64 13.57
CA GLY A 142 -15.22 6.22 13.20
C GLY A 142 -14.14 5.87 12.17
N LYS A 143 -13.55 6.84 11.49
CA LYS A 143 -12.62 6.61 10.38
C LYS A 143 -11.36 5.86 10.81
N ASP A 144 -10.77 6.24 11.94
CA ASP A 144 -9.52 5.62 12.41
C ASP A 144 -9.70 4.12 12.68
N GLU A 145 -10.85 3.72 13.19
CA GLU A 145 -11.17 2.30 13.40
C GLU A 145 -11.30 1.54 12.07
N ILE A 146 -11.89 2.15 11.05
CA ILE A 146 -12.00 1.56 9.71
C ILE A 146 -10.61 1.39 9.10
N ILE A 147 -9.78 2.43 9.17
CA ILE A 147 -8.40 2.41 8.68
C ILE A 147 -7.58 1.35 9.43
N ASN A 148 -7.64 1.31 10.75
CA ASN A 148 -6.89 0.35 11.56
C ASN A 148 -7.26 -1.10 11.25
N ARG A 149 -8.54 -1.42 11.05
CA ARG A 149 -8.98 -2.76 10.65
C ARG A 149 -8.44 -3.13 9.27
N ARG A 150 -8.57 -2.24 8.29
CA ARG A 150 -8.01 -2.43 6.94
C ARG A 150 -6.50 -2.64 6.99
N VAL A 151 -5.76 -1.79 7.70
CA VAL A 151 -4.32 -1.93 7.90
C VAL A 151 -3.97 -3.30 8.45
N GLY A 152 -4.66 -3.75 9.50
CA GLY A 152 -4.43 -5.06 10.10
C GLY A 152 -4.66 -6.23 9.14
N GLU A 153 -5.74 -6.20 8.36
CA GLU A 153 -6.07 -7.23 7.37
C GLU A 153 -5.04 -7.26 6.24
N ASN A 154 -4.65 -6.10 5.73
CA ASN A 154 -3.66 -5.95 4.67
C ASN A 154 -2.27 -6.42 5.11
N GLU A 155 -1.85 -6.10 6.33
CA GLU A 155 -0.58 -6.57 6.89
C GLU A 155 -0.53 -8.08 7.05
N LEU A 156 -1.62 -8.70 7.54
CA LEU A 156 -1.72 -10.15 7.63
C LEU A 156 -1.66 -10.82 6.25
N THR A 157 -2.31 -10.24 5.25
CA THR A 157 -2.26 -10.71 3.86
C THR A 157 -0.85 -10.57 3.30
N ALA A 158 -0.17 -9.44 3.50
CA ALA A 158 1.21 -9.23 3.04
C ALA A 158 2.19 -10.23 3.65
N ILE A 159 2.04 -10.54 4.95
CA ILE A 159 2.81 -11.61 5.62
C ILE A 159 2.54 -12.97 4.96
N GLY A 160 1.28 -13.27 4.65
CA GLY A 160 0.88 -14.48 3.91
C GLY A 160 1.54 -14.58 2.55
N VAL A 161 1.54 -13.49 1.78
CA VAL A 161 2.22 -13.40 0.47
C VAL A 161 3.72 -13.60 0.60
N CYS A 162 4.37 -13.01 1.61
CA CYS A 162 5.80 -13.22 1.88
C CYS A 162 6.12 -14.72 2.09
N ARG A 163 5.30 -15.44 2.84
CA ARG A 163 5.47 -16.88 3.07
C ARG A 163 5.21 -17.71 1.80
N THR A 164 4.16 -17.37 1.06
CA THR A 164 3.83 -18.01 -0.23
C THR A 164 4.95 -17.81 -1.25
N TYR A 165 5.54 -16.62 -1.29
CA TYR A 165 6.69 -16.33 -2.15
C TYR A 165 7.88 -17.25 -1.87
N VAL A 166 8.19 -17.51 -0.60
CA VAL A 166 9.28 -18.43 -0.22
C VAL A 166 9.01 -19.84 -0.71
N MET A 167 7.79 -20.34 -0.59
CA MET A 167 7.40 -21.65 -1.10
C MET A 167 7.48 -21.71 -2.61
N ALA A 168 6.95 -20.71 -3.29
CA ALA A 168 6.97 -20.61 -4.75
C ALA A 168 8.41 -20.55 -5.32
N GLN A 169 9.33 -19.86 -4.66
CA GLN A 169 10.73 -19.82 -5.07
C GLN A 169 11.41 -21.19 -4.93
N ARG A 170 11.12 -21.92 -3.87
CA ARG A 170 11.66 -23.28 -3.67
C ARG A 170 11.13 -24.25 -4.75
N GLU A 171 9.82 -24.24 -4.98
CA GLU A 171 9.17 -25.04 -6.02
C GLU A 171 9.73 -24.67 -7.42
N TYR A 172 9.92 -23.37 -7.70
CA TYR A 172 10.49 -22.95 -8.97
C TYR A 172 11.88 -23.54 -9.22
N ALA A 173 12.72 -23.59 -8.18
CA ALA A 173 14.09 -24.05 -8.26
C ALA A 173 14.26 -25.58 -8.30
N GLU A 174 13.18 -26.37 -8.17
CA GLU A 174 13.23 -27.83 -8.29
C GLU A 174 13.45 -28.29 -9.73
N GLU A 175 13.18 -27.44 -10.72
CA GLU A 175 13.32 -27.76 -12.14
C GLU A 175 14.09 -26.68 -12.91
N ASP A 176 14.79 -27.08 -13.97
CA ASP A 176 15.35 -26.15 -14.95
C ASP A 176 14.24 -25.64 -15.87
N ARG A 177 13.62 -24.52 -15.50
CA ARG A 177 12.44 -23.94 -16.14
C ARG A 177 12.72 -23.28 -17.49
N ASP A 178 13.97 -22.92 -17.77
CA ASP A 178 14.37 -22.22 -19.00
C ASP A 178 15.35 -22.97 -19.89
N GLY A 179 15.66 -24.23 -19.54
CA GLY A 179 16.56 -25.11 -20.33
C GLY A 179 18.02 -24.65 -20.30
N SER A 180 18.42 -23.85 -19.30
CA SER A 180 19.80 -23.35 -19.17
C SER A 180 20.78 -24.37 -18.59
N GLY A 181 20.30 -25.50 -18.08
CA GLY A 181 21.11 -26.48 -17.36
C GLY A 181 21.43 -26.08 -15.92
N VAL A 182 20.78 -25.02 -15.38
CA VAL A 182 21.01 -24.48 -14.05
C VAL A 182 19.71 -24.41 -13.25
N LEU A 183 19.65 -25.12 -12.13
CA LEU A 183 18.59 -24.93 -11.15
C LEU A 183 18.78 -23.57 -10.46
N LYS A 184 17.76 -22.70 -10.50
CA LYS A 184 17.83 -21.32 -10.03
C LYS A 184 16.51 -20.83 -9.52
N PHE A 185 16.54 -19.76 -8.74
CA PHE A 185 15.35 -19.03 -8.29
C PHE A 185 14.88 -18.03 -9.34
N ALA A 186 13.59 -17.72 -9.34
CA ALA A 186 13.02 -16.75 -10.26
C ALA A 186 13.39 -15.31 -9.87
N GLN A 187 13.84 -14.54 -10.85
CA GLN A 187 14.15 -13.11 -10.66
C GLN A 187 12.95 -12.20 -10.95
N LYS A 188 11.82 -12.76 -11.36
CA LYS A 188 10.58 -12.04 -11.68
C LYS A 188 9.39 -12.70 -10.97
N ILE A 189 8.42 -11.89 -10.58
CA ILE A 189 7.14 -12.41 -10.10
C ILE A 189 6.33 -12.93 -11.28
N LYS A 190 6.16 -12.13 -12.34
CA LYS A 190 5.48 -12.52 -13.57
C LYS A 190 6.49 -12.83 -14.67
N SER A 191 6.31 -13.97 -15.32
CA SER A 191 7.12 -14.38 -16.46
C SER A 191 6.92 -13.46 -17.68
N THR A 192 7.96 -13.37 -18.48
CA THR A 192 7.88 -12.82 -19.84
C THR A 192 6.88 -13.67 -20.66
N PRO A 193 6.01 -13.08 -21.47
CA PRO A 193 5.08 -13.84 -22.31
C PRO A 193 5.78 -14.94 -23.12
N GLY A 194 5.29 -16.17 -23.00
CA GLY A 194 5.86 -17.35 -23.66
C GLY A 194 7.08 -17.98 -23.01
N LEU A 195 7.57 -17.40 -21.86
CA LEU A 195 8.67 -17.94 -21.09
C LEU A 195 8.20 -18.37 -19.70
N LYS A 196 9.05 -19.13 -18.99
CA LYS A 196 8.88 -19.53 -17.58
C LYS A 196 9.99 -18.92 -16.69
N ASP A 197 10.33 -17.63 -16.92
CA ASP A 197 11.42 -16.91 -16.27
C ASP A 197 10.98 -16.10 -15.03
N GLY A 198 9.80 -16.41 -14.49
CA GLY A 198 9.22 -15.83 -13.29
C GLY A 198 8.38 -16.84 -12.52
N LEU A 199 7.86 -16.47 -11.36
CA LEU A 199 7.07 -17.36 -10.49
C LEU A 199 5.65 -17.62 -11.01
N TYR A 200 5.16 -16.78 -11.91
CA TYR A 200 3.84 -16.90 -12.50
C TYR A 200 3.90 -16.83 -14.03
N TRP A 201 3.31 -17.82 -14.68
CA TRP A 201 2.92 -17.85 -16.10
C TRP A 201 1.54 -18.47 -16.23
N GLU A 202 0.85 -18.17 -17.33
CA GLU A 202 -0.42 -18.81 -17.63
C GLU A 202 -0.14 -20.24 -18.15
N PRO A 203 -0.59 -21.30 -17.46
CA PRO A 203 -0.33 -22.67 -17.91
C PRO A 203 -1.11 -22.98 -19.17
N ALA A 204 -0.53 -23.81 -20.03
CA ALA A 204 -1.25 -24.39 -21.17
C ALA A 204 -2.28 -25.43 -20.67
N ALA A 205 -3.20 -25.82 -21.57
CA ALA A 205 -4.20 -26.84 -21.25
C ALA A 205 -3.51 -28.17 -20.89
N GLY A 206 -3.75 -28.66 -19.66
CA GLY A 206 -3.16 -29.90 -19.13
C GLY A 206 -1.76 -29.73 -18.54
N GLU A 207 -1.26 -28.51 -18.44
CA GLU A 207 0.00 -28.20 -17.76
C GLU A 207 -0.25 -27.88 -16.27
N ASP A 208 0.72 -28.22 -15.43
CA ASP A 208 0.68 -27.90 -14.01
C ASP A 208 0.69 -26.37 -13.77
N PRO A 209 0.01 -25.89 -12.73
CA PRO A 209 0.02 -24.48 -12.37
C PRO A 209 1.43 -23.97 -12.13
N SER A 210 1.69 -22.70 -12.45
CA SER A 210 2.92 -22.03 -12.05
C SER A 210 3.00 -21.87 -10.52
N PRO A 211 4.19 -21.78 -9.91
CA PRO A 211 4.36 -21.73 -8.45
C PRO A 211 3.50 -20.67 -7.73
N LEU A 212 3.26 -19.52 -8.34
CA LEU A 212 2.31 -18.52 -7.83
C LEU A 212 0.91 -18.60 -8.47
N GLY A 213 0.65 -19.64 -9.28
CA GLY A 213 -0.65 -19.84 -9.94
C GLY A 213 -1.84 -19.81 -8.97
N PRO A 214 -1.83 -20.56 -7.86
CA PRO A 214 -2.92 -20.53 -6.88
C PRO A 214 -3.18 -19.13 -6.28
N LEU A 215 -2.13 -18.38 -5.92
CA LEU A 215 -2.25 -17.02 -5.39
C LEU A 215 -2.86 -16.07 -6.44
N VAL A 216 -2.40 -16.16 -7.68
CA VAL A 216 -2.93 -15.32 -8.78
C VAL A 216 -4.37 -15.70 -9.12
N ALA A 217 -4.73 -16.98 -9.05
CA ALA A 217 -6.11 -17.43 -9.25
C ALA A 217 -7.05 -16.86 -8.16
N SER A 218 -6.62 -16.88 -6.89
CA SER A 218 -7.36 -16.25 -5.80
C SER A 218 -7.52 -14.75 -6.03
N ALA A 219 -6.44 -14.05 -6.32
CA ALA A 219 -6.48 -12.61 -6.62
C ALA A 219 -7.44 -12.27 -7.78
N ARG A 220 -7.45 -13.08 -8.84
CA ARG A 220 -8.40 -12.91 -9.96
C ARG A 220 -9.86 -13.14 -9.55
N ALA A 221 -10.11 -14.11 -8.68
CA ALA A 221 -11.46 -14.35 -8.15
C ALA A 221 -11.95 -13.16 -7.31
N GLU A 222 -11.06 -12.44 -6.67
CA GLU A 222 -11.33 -11.20 -5.94
C GLU A 222 -11.48 -9.98 -6.87
N GLY A 223 -11.12 -10.09 -8.16
CA GLY A 223 -11.25 -9.02 -9.15
C GLY A 223 -9.93 -8.33 -9.54
N TYR A 224 -8.78 -8.77 -9.00
CA TYR A 224 -7.48 -8.25 -9.43
C TYR A 224 -7.16 -8.74 -10.85
N GLY A 225 -6.98 -7.81 -11.76
CA GLY A 225 -6.69 -8.10 -13.16
C GLY A 225 -5.22 -7.97 -13.54
N PRO A 226 -4.85 -8.42 -14.76
CA PRO A 226 -3.51 -8.22 -15.27
C PRO A 226 -3.25 -6.72 -15.50
N ARG A 227 -2.11 -6.22 -15.00
CA ARG A 227 -1.64 -4.85 -15.27
C ARG A 227 -1.24 -4.72 -16.74
N LYS A 228 -1.64 -3.60 -17.36
CA LYS A 228 -1.17 -3.24 -18.70
C LYS A 228 0.26 -2.71 -18.63
N GLU A 229 1.00 -2.89 -19.72
CA GLU A 229 2.34 -2.34 -19.84
C GLU A 229 2.31 -0.80 -19.75
N GLY A 230 3.24 -0.23 -18.94
CA GLY A 230 3.30 1.22 -18.70
C GLY A 230 2.39 1.75 -17.58
N GLU A 231 1.47 0.95 -17.07
CA GLU A 231 0.70 1.34 -15.88
C GLU A 231 1.57 1.28 -14.60
N PRO A 232 1.32 2.16 -13.60
CA PRO A 232 2.00 2.07 -12.32
C PRO A 232 1.72 0.72 -11.62
N PRO A 233 2.57 0.28 -10.69
CA PRO A 233 2.31 -0.92 -9.91
C PRO A 233 0.95 -0.83 -9.24
N GLN A 234 0.15 -1.89 -9.39
CA GLN A 234 -1.14 -2.02 -8.72
C GLN A 234 -0.93 -2.72 -7.39
N PRO A 235 -1.44 -2.17 -6.29
CA PRO A 235 -1.36 -2.84 -5.00
C PRO A 235 -2.21 -4.13 -5.01
N PHE A 236 -1.79 -5.09 -4.20
CA PHE A 236 -2.56 -6.28 -3.86
C PHE A 236 -2.82 -6.24 -2.35
N HIS A 237 -4.07 -6.11 -1.95
CA HIS A 237 -4.48 -5.82 -0.57
C HIS A 237 -3.64 -4.70 0.04
N GLY A 238 -3.64 -3.56 -0.65
CA GLY A 238 -2.95 -2.36 -0.21
C GLY A 238 -1.42 -2.40 -0.21
N TYR A 239 -0.77 -3.52 -0.64
CA TYR A 239 0.67 -3.73 -0.62
C TYR A 239 1.30 -3.85 -2.00
N LEU A 240 2.53 -3.34 -2.11
CA LEU A 240 3.40 -3.49 -3.28
C LEU A 240 4.55 -4.46 -2.93
N PHE A 241 4.95 -5.27 -3.93
CA PHE A 241 5.94 -6.34 -3.75
C PHE A 241 7.09 -6.22 -4.73
N ARG A 242 8.33 -6.39 -4.25
CA ARG A 242 9.53 -6.35 -5.10
C ARG A 242 10.57 -7.36 -4.65
N ILE A 243 11.13 -8.10 -5.61
CA ILE A 243 12.23 -9.05 -5.38
C ILE A 243 13.52 -8.25 -5.09
N LEU A 244 14.27 -8.70 -4.08
CA LEU A 244 15.61 -8.24 -3.76
C LEU A 244 16.62 -9.31 -4.19
N THR A 245 17.73 -8.87 -4.79
CA THR A 245 18.73 -9.76 -5.42
C THR A 245 20.02 -9.90 -4.64
N ALA A 246 20.09 -9.35 -3.44
CA ALA A 246 21.25 -9.40 -2.57
C ALA A 246 20.85 -9.33 -1.10
N GLN A 247 21.78 -9.63 -0.20
CA GLN A 247 21.65 -9.38 1.23
C GLN A 247 22.81 -8.55 1.79
N GLY A 248 22.54 -7.88 2.91
CA GLY A 248 23.47 -7.01 3.61
C GLY A 248 24.16 -7.69 4.78
N PRO A 249 24.99 -6.93 5.52
CA PRO A 249 25.86 -7.47 6.58
C PRO A 249 25.11 -7.99 7.81
N HIS A 250 23.88 -7.53 8.08
CA HIS A 250 23.09 -7.97 9.23
C HIS A 250 22.26 -9.23 8.93
N ALA A 251 22.20 -9.63 7.65
CA ALA A 251 21.57 -10.89 7.30
C ALA A 251 22.43 -12.09 7.70
N PRO A 252 21.81 -13.23 8.06
CA PRO A 252 22.57 -14.46 8.31
C PRO A 252 23.42 -14.85 7.09
N GLY A 253 24.73 -15.05 7.31
CA GLY A 253 25.69 -15.33 6.25
C GLY A 253 26.43 -14.09 5.70
N GLY A 254 26.08 -12.87 6.17
CA GLY A 254 26.73 -11.61 5.78
C GLY A 254 26.36 -11.14 4.37
N THR A 255 27.14 -10.22 3.84
CA THR A 255 26.87 -9.55 2.55
C THR A 255 27.23 -10.43 1.36
N TYR A 256 26.27 -10.71 0.47
CA TYR A 256 26.51 -11.30 -0.84
C TYR A 256 25.35 -11.07 -1.82
N ASN A 257 25.66 -11.23 -3.11
CA ASN A 257 24.66 -11.19 -4.18
C ASN A 257 24.01 -12.57 -4.35
N TYR A 258 22.70 -12.60 -4.54
CA TYR A 258 21.96 -13.82 -4.87
C TYR A 258 22.12 -14.21 -6.34
N VAL A 259 22.44 -13.25 -7.21
CA VAL A 259 22.62 -13.44 -8.65
C VAL A 259 24.11 -13.63 -8.96
N ILE A 260 24.46 -14.80 -9.51
CA ILE A 260 25.80 -15.18 -9.94
C ILE A 260 25.73 -15.51 -11.42
N ASN A 261 26.54 -14.87 -12.24
CA ASN A 261 26.56 -15.05 -13.71
C ASN A 261 25.16 -14.96 -14.35
N GLY A 262 24.35 -14.01 -13.88
CA GLY A 262 22.98 -13.79 -14.38
C GLY A 262 21.92 -14.75 -13.82
N ASN A 263 22.30 -15.77 -13.05
CA ASN A 263 21.39 -16.74 -12.42
C ASN A 263 21.25 -16.49 -10.91
N MET A 264 20.04 -16.44 -10.42
CA MET A 264 19.76 -16.28 -8.98
C MET A 264 19.85 -17.64 -8.30
N VAL A 265 21.07 -18.02 -7.85
CA VAL A 265 21.39 -19.35 -7.30
C VAL A 265 21.80 -19.32 -5.84
N ALA A 266 22.24 -18.18 -5.31
CA ALA A 266 22.76 -18.09 -3.95
C ALA A 266 21.70 -17.76 -2.89
N GLY A 267 20.47 -17.47 -3.30
CA GLY A 267 19.36 -17.12 -2.43
C GLY A 267 18.36 -16.23 -3.15
N PHE A 268 17.39 -15.75 -2.40
CA PHE A 268 16.36 -14.81 -2.87
C PHE A 268 15.82 -13.99 -1.70
N ALA A 269 15.20 -12.84 -1.97
CA ALA A 269 14.44 -12.12 -0.97
C ALA A 269 13.31 -11.31 -1.61
N LEU A 270 12.35 -10.91 -0.77
CA LEU A 270 11.22 -10.07 -1.13
C LEU A 270 11.09 -8.94 -0.12
N ILE A 271 10.71 -7.77 -0.61
CA ILE A 271 10.19 -6.67 0.19
C ILE A 271 8.72 -6.44 -0.16
N ALA A 272 7.89 -6.28 0.86
CA ALA A 272 6.50 -5.88 0.77
C ALA A 272 6.29 -4.60 1.56
N HIS A 273 5.72 -3.56 0.94
CA HIS A 273 5.49 -2.29 1.61
C HIS A 273 4.10 -1.74 1.28
N PRO A 274 3.48 -0.96 2.18
CA PRO A 274 2.18 -0.37 1.90
C PRO A 274 2.25 0.57 0.70
N ALA A 275 1.22 0.57 -0.13
CA ALA A 275 1.09 1.52 -1.23
C ALA A 275 0.85 2.95 -0.73
N ARG A 276 0.27 3.08 0.47
CA ARG A 276 0.09 4.35 1.18
C ARG A 276 0.29 4.12 2.67
N TRP A 277 1.41 4.61 3.20
CA TRP A 277 1.71 4.49 4.62
C TRP A 277 0.62 5.14 5.48
N GLY A 278 0.20 4.46 6.55
CA GLY A 278 -0.82 4.93 7.50
C GLY A 278 -2.27 4.71 7.02
N ASP A 279 -2.47 4.26 5.78
CA ASP A 279 -3.80 4.08 5.18
C ASP A 279 -4.02 2.66 4.66
N SER A 280 -3.12 2.14 3.82
CA SER A 280 -3.17 0.76 3.34
C SER A 280 -2.32 -0.21 4.18
N GLY A 281 -1.43 0.30 5.00
CA GLY A 281 -0.55 -0.43 5.90
C GLY A 281 0.41 0.51 6.61
N VAL A 282 1.01 0.05 7.70
CA VAL A 282 2.06 0.75 8.45
C VAL A 282 3.38 0.03 8.33
N MET A 283 3.37 -1.31 8.48
CA MET A 283 4.58 -2.10 8.49
C MET A 283 5.09 -2.40 7.07
N THR A 284 6.40 -2.33 6.89
CA THR A 284 7.12 -2.88 5.74
C THR A 284 7.66 -4.25 6.13
N PHE A 285 7.53 -5.24 5.25
CA PHE A 285 7.98 -6.62 5.49
C PHE A 285 9.13 -6.98 4.56
N ILE A 286 10.11 -7.73 5.08
CA ILE A 286 11.15 -8.36 4.28
C ILE A 286 11.26 -9.86 4.64
N VAL A 287 11.55 -10.69 3.65
CA VAL A 287 11.76 -12.14 3.82
C VAL A 287 12.85 -12.60 2.86
N ASN A 288 13.60 -13.62 3.26
CA ASN A 288 14.56 -14.30 2.38
C ASN A 288 14.34 -15.81 2.36
N GLN A 289 15.23 -16.56 1.72
CA GLN A 289 15.21 -18.02 1.58
C GLN A 289 15.08 -18.80 2.89
N GLN A 290 15.37 -18.18 4.03
CA GLN A 290 15.19 -18.80 5.36
C GLN A 290 13.72 -18.83 5.79
N GLY A 291 12.85 -18.03 5.16
CA GLY A 291 11.42 -17.99 5.41
C GLY A 291 11.02 -17.20 6.66
N LYS A 292 11.97 -16.55 7.34
CA LYS A 292 11.68 -15.67 8.47
C LYS A 292 11.29 -14.30 7.97
N VAL A 293 10.04 -13.90 8.23
CA VAL A 293 9.54 -12.57 7.89
C VAL A 293 9.97 -11.59 8.97
N TYR A 294 10.50 -10.44 8.58
CA TYR A 294 10.79 -9.32 9.46
C TYR A 294 9.92 -8.13 9.10
N GLN A 295 9.60 -7.31 10.08
CA GLN A 295 8.76 -6.12 9.92
C GLN A 295 9.42 -4.89 10.54
N ARG A 296 9.12 -3.72 9.94
CA ARG A 296 9.53 -2.42 10.44
C ARG A 296 8.59 -1.34 9.95
N ASP A 297 8.20 -0.42 10.83
CA ASP A 297 7.59 0.85 10.41
C ASP A 297 8.66 1.79 9.88
N LEU A 298 8.59 2.13 8.59
CA LEU A 298 9.48 3.07 7.93
C LEU A 298 8.98 4.51 7.97
N GLY A 299 7.74 4.73 8.44
CA GLY A 299 7.11 6.05 8.55
C GLY A 299 6.61 6.61 7.21
N PRO A 300 6.21 7.89 7.21
CA PRO A 300 5.57 8.52 6.04
C PRO A 300 6.42 8.55 4.78
N ASP A 301 7.75 8.42 4.90
CA ASP A 301 8.69 8.36 3.77
C ASP A 301 8.94 6.92 3.26
N THR A 302 8.05 5.97 3.54
CA THR A 302 8.21 4.55 3.21
C THR A 302 8.59 4.33 1.75
N ASP A 303 7.92 4.97 0.80
CA ASP A 303 8.19 4.80 -0.63
C ASP A 303 9.64 5.17 -1.01
N ALA A 304 10.12 6.31 -0.51
CA ALA A 304 11.49 6.76 -0.78
C ALA A 304 12.54 5.83 -0.15
N LYS A 305 12.28 5.39 1.09
CA LYS A 305 13.16 4.46 1.80
C LYS A 305 13.21 3.11 1.11
N VAL A 306 12.06 2.56 0.72
CA VAL A 306 11.97 1.29 0.02
C VAL A 306 12.60 1.37 -1.37
N ALA A 307 12.46 2.48 -2.10
CA ALA A 307 13.13 2.66 -3.39
C ALA A 307 14.67 2.57 -3.27
N ALA A 308 15.24 3.04 -2.15
CA ALA A 308 16.67 2.95 -1.86
C ALA A 308 17.12 1.56 -1.34
N MET A 309 16.19 0.72 -0.87
CA MET A 309 16.53 -0.62 -0.34
C MET A 309 16.78 -1.60 -1.48
N THR A 310 18.02 -2.02 -1.68
CA THR A 310 18.42 -2.99 -2.71
C THR A 310 18.75 -4.37 -2.16
N THR A 311 18.86 -4.50 -0.84
CA THR A 311 19.31 -5.70 -0.13
C THR A 311 18.34 -6.11 0.97
N PHE A 312 18.26 -7.41 1.23
CA PHE A 312 17.66 -7.94 2.45
C PHE A 312 18.68 -7.75 3.59
N ASP A 313 18.40 -6.84 4.51
CA ASP A 313 19.34 -6.50 5.60
C ASP A 313 18.59 -6.18 6.90
N PRO A 314 18.12 -7.20 7.65
CA PRO A 314 17.37 -7.02 8.88
C PRO A 314 18.31 -6.68 10.04
N ASP A 315 18.68 -5.39 10.17
CA ASP A 315 19.40 -4.86 11.31
C ASP A 315 18.57 -4.89 12.62
N ALA A 316 19.11 -4.38 13.71
CA ALA A 316 18.45 -4.39 15.02
C ALA A 316 17.11 -3.59 15.07
N SER A 317 16.80 -2.78 14.05
CA SER A 317 15.54 -2.03 13.95
C SER A 317 14.39 -2.85 13.33
N TRP A 318 14.70 -4.03 12.77
CA TRP A 318 13.71 -4.96 12.24
C TRP A 318 13.32 -6.00 13.29
N THR A 319 12.04 -6.20 13.50
CA THR A 319 11.51 -7.22 14.41
C THR A 319 10.99 -8.43 13.64
N PRO A 320 11.24 -9.66 14.09
CA PRO A 320 10.66 -10.84 13.45
C PRO A 320 9.15 -10.90 13.68
N VAL A 321 8.42 -11.26 12.62
CA VAL A 321 7.00 -11.61 12.72
C VAL A 321 6.87 -12.98 13.34
N LEU A 322 6.18 -13.07 14.46
CA LEU A 322 5.94 -14.34 15.15
C LEU A 322 4.95 -15.21 14.37
N PRO A 323 5.10 -16.55 14.40
CA PRO A 323 4.09 -17.44 13.86
C PRO A 323 2.73 -17.26 14.58
N PRO A 324 1.60 -17.51 13.91
CA PRO A 324 0.31 -17.51 14.57
C PRO A 324 0.32 -18.50 15.76
N GLY A 325 -0.11 -18.03 16.95
CA GLY A 325 -0.21 -18.87 18.14
C GLY A 325 1.05 -18.98 18.99
N SER A 326 2.10 -18.20 18.74
CA SER A 326 3.35 -18.21 19.50
C SER A 326 3.43 -17.13 20.60
N GLN A 327 2.26 -16.73 21.16
CA GLN A 327 2.19 -15.89 22.36
C GLN A 327 2.05 -16.73 23.62
#